data_0b4d948abe3cabccaba7b9b1cf28e4ba
#
_entry.id   0b4d948abe3cabccaba7b9b1cf28e4ba
#
_cell.length_a   1.000
_cell.length_b   1.000
_cell.length_c   1.000
_cell.angle_alpha   90.00
_cell.angle_beta   90.00
_cell.angle_gamma   90.00
#
_symmetry.space_group_name_H-M   'P 1'
#
loop_
_entity.id
_entity.type
_entity.pdbx_description
1 polymer ?
#
loop_
_entity_poly.entity_id
_entity_poly.type
_entity_poly.pdbx_seq_one_letter_code
_entity_poly.pdbx_strand_id
1 'polypeptide(L)'
;MNHYLIKDTHIVNEGKIVSGDVLIKNGIIEKVGGVINTKNNPIEVDGSNQHLLPGIIDDQVHFREPGLTHKATIYSESKAAVAGGVTSFMEMPNTSPPTFTQALLEEKYAIAKQTSLANYSFFMGTGNDNYEEVMKTNEKKNEVCGIKIFMGSSTGNLLVDNPILLDKIFANAELLIATHCEEESIIKNNLEKLIATKTNLEAADHAVIRNEEACFECSFKAIQLAHKHNTRLHILHISTQKELQLFGNIVPLKEKRITAEVCVHHLHFTANDYAILGNKIKCNPAIKAAYNKEALWQALLNDKLDIIATDHAPHTIEEKNGTYLKAHAGLPLVQHSLMLMLHYVQQGKITLEKVVEKMCHSVADCFTIKNRGYI
;
A
#
# COMPACT_ATOMS: atom_id res chain seq x y z
N MET A 1 -24.78 2.20 22.46
CA MET A 1 -24.08 2.33 21.17
C MET A 1 -24.73 3.46 20.41
N ASN A 2 -23.94 4.33 19.79
CA ASN A 2 -24.47 5.50 19.09
C ASN A 2 -25.04 5.10 17.74
N HIS A 3 -26.22 5.66 17.42
CA HIS A 3 -26.80 5.63 16.09
C HIS A 3 -26.57 6.97 15.44
N TYR A 4 -26.16 7.00 14.19
CA TYR A 4 -25.95 8.21 13.42
C TYR A 4 -26.85 8.21 12.19
N LEU A 5 -27.40 9.38 11.88
CA LEU A 5 -28.10 9.67 10.64
C LEU A 5 -27.37 10.81 9.93
N ILE A 6 -26.62 10.51 8.87
CA ILE A 6 -26.02 11.51 8.01
C ILE A 6 -27.09 11.90 6.99
N LYS A 7 -27.43 13.20 6.95
CA LYS A 7 -28.54 13.72 6.14
C LYS A 7 -28.02 14.56 4.98
N ASP A 8 -28.72 14.47 3.86
CA ASP A 8 -28.56 15.32 2.68
C ASP A 8 -27.13 15.36 2.14
N THR A 9 -26.46 14.23 2.07
CA THR A 9 -25.06 14.15 1.62
C THR A 9 -24.96 13.60 0.19
N HIS A 10 -23.85 13.91 -0.49
CA HIS A 10 -23.49 13.31 -1.78
C HIS A 10 -22.68 12.01 -1.51
N ILE A 11 -23.36 10.88 -1.62
CA ILE A 11 -22.79 9.54 -1.36
C ILE A 11 -22.00 9.09 -2.59
N VAL A 12 -20.70 8.88 -2.43
CA VAL A 12 -19.80 8.39 -3.49
C VAL A 12 -19.55 6.91 -3.30
N ASN A 13 -20.19 6.08 -4.09
CA ASN A 13 -20.09 4.62 -3.97
C ASN A 13 -20.31 3.95 -5.32
N GLU A 14 -19.60 2.85 -5.60
CA GLU A 14 -19.77 2.01 -6.80
C GLU A 14 -19.85 2.80 -8.12
N GLY A 15 -18.90 3.76 -8.30
CA GLY A 15 -18.78 4.55 -9.52
C GLY A 15 -19.88 5.60 -9.73
N LYS A 16 -20.63 5.94 -8.68
CA LYS A 16 -21.76 6.91 -8.74
C LYS A 16 -21.69 7.89 -7.58
N ILE A 17 -22.24 9.08 -7.81
CA ILE A 17 -22.56 10.07 -6.78
C ILE A 17 -24.05 10.23 -6.73
N VAL A 18 -24.68 9.91 -5.59
CA VAL A 18 -26.10 10.06 -5.38
C VAL A 18 -26.39 10.83 -4.10
N SER A 19 -27.39 11.73 -4.13
CA SER A 19 -27.79 12.47 -2.93
C SER A 19 -28.76 11.63 -2.08
N GLY A 20 -28.59 11.70 -0.76
CA GLY A 20 -29.46 10.99 0.17
C GLY A 20 -28.91 10.92 1.58
N ASP A 21 -29.62 10.18 2.43
CA ASP A 21 -29.26 9.96 3.82
C ASP A 21 -28.54 8.62 4.00
N VAL A 22 -27.73 8.50 5.07
CA VAL A 22 -27.11 7.25 5.49
C VAL A 22 -27.37 7.02 6.98
N LEU A 23 -28.03 5.90 7.32
CA LEU A 23 -28.26 5.49 8.69
C LEU A 23 -27.22 4.45 9.12
N ILE A 24 -26.48 4.78 10.18
CA ILE A 24 -25.49 3.90 10.79
C ILE A 24 -25.99 3.48 12.17
N LYS A 25 -26.01 2.19 12.41
CA LYS A 25 -26.44 1.60 13.69
C LYS A 25 -25.41 0.58 14.16
N ASN A 26 -24.94 0.77 15.40
CA ASN A 26 -23.93 -0.13 16.00
C ASN A 26 -22.66 -0.30 15.13
N GLY A 27 -22.24 0.77 14.43
CA GLY A 27 -21.05 0.74 13.57
C GLY A 27 -21.26 0.10 12.19
N ILE A 28 -22.51 -0.25 11.84
CA ILE A 28 -22.87 -0.86 10.55
C ILE A 28 -23.83 0.08 9.80
N ILE A 29 -23.63 0.26 8.51
CA ILE A 29 -24.56 0.97 7.64
C ILE A 29 -25.80 0.11 7.48
N GLU A 30 -26.96 0.64 7.97
CA GLU A 30 -28.25 -0.08 7.95
C GLU A 30 -29.10 0.30 6.73
N LYS A 31 -29.05 1.57 6.34
CA LYS A 31 -29.81 2.09 5.19
C LYS A 31 -29.05 3.18 4.46
N VAL A 32 -29.22 3.26 3.15
CA VAL A 32 -28.61 4.23 2.25
C VAL A 32 -29.62 4.78 1.27
N GLY A 33 -29.61 6.08 1.04
CA GLY A 33 -30.35 6.76 -0.03
C GLY A 33 -31.75 7.25 0.35
N GLY A 34 -32.24 8.23 -0.42
CA GLY A 34 -33.49 8.91 -0.17
C GLY A 34 -33.53 9.67 1.15
N VAL A 35 -34.73 9.99 1.64
CA VAL A 35 -34.94 10.58 2.97
C VAL A 35 -35.24 9.45 3.96
N ILE A 36 -34.40 9.30 4.97
CA ILE A 36 -34.53 8.26 5.99
C ILE A 36 -35.22 8.78 7.23
N ASN A 37 -36.43 8.25 7.50
CA ASN A 37 -37.14 8.48 8.75
C ASN A 37 -36.88 7.32 9.71
N THR A 38 -36.46 7.66 10.93
CA THR A 38 -36.20 6.67 12.00
C THR A 38 -36.80 7.14 13.33
N LYS A 39 -37.29 6.19 14.13
CA LYS A 39 -37.87 6.46 15.44
C LYS A 39 -36.83 6.37 16.58
N ASN A 40 -35.57 6.05 16.28
CA ASN A 40 -34.53 5.70 17.25
C ASN A 40 -33.70 6.90 17.74
N ASN A 41 -34.12 8.13 17.50
CA ASN A 41 -33.40 9.35 17.89
C ASN A 41 -31.88 9.26 17.65
N PRO A 42 -31.41 9.08 16.41
CA PRO A 42 -29.99 9.00 16.10
C PRO A 42 -29.34 10.38 16.31
N ILE A 43 -28.02 10.37 16.47
CA ILE A 43 -27.24 11.60 16.37
C ILE A 43 -27.29 12.02 14.89
N GLU A 44 -27.92 13.15 14.61
CA GLU A 44 -27.98 13.70 13.25
C GLU A 44 -26.68 14.42 12.89
N VAL A 45 -26.19 14.15 11.70
CA VAL A 45 -25.02 14.81 11.10
C VAL A 45 -25.50 15.47 9.82
N ASP A 46 -25.36 16.79 9.74
CA ASP A 46 -25.66 17.55 8.52
C ASP A 46 -24.56 17.29 7.49
N GLY A 47 -24.93 16.66 6.37
CA GLY A 47 -24.07 16.34 5.23
C GLY A 47 -24.30 17.26 4.04
N SER A 48 -25.10 18.32 4.18
CA SER A 48 -25.42 19.25 3.09
C SER A 48 -24.16 19.79 2.42
N ASN A 49 -24.12 19.70 1.10
CA ASN A 49 -22.97 20.10 0.27
C ASN A 49 -21.65 19.35 0.57
N GLN A 50 -21.71 18.22 1.26
CA GLN A 50 -20.56 17.38 1.55
C GLN A 50 -20.63 16.05 0.80
N HIS A 51 -19.45 15.49 0.51
CA HIS A 51 -19.33 14.14 -0.05
C HIS A 51 -19.02 13.13 1.06
N LEU A 52 -19.83 12.08 1.11
CA LEU A 52 -19.59 10.93 1.98
C LEU A 52 -18.87 9.84 1.18
N LEU A 53 -17.68 9.48 1.63
CA LEU A 53 -16.87 8.42 1.03
C LEU A 53 -16.83 7.21 1.95
N PRO A 54 -16.64 5.99 1.42
CA PRO A 54 -16.16 4.87 2.26
C PRO A 54 -14.83 5.26 2.91
N GLY A 55 -14.57 4.78 4.10
CA GLY A 55 -13.25 4.99 4.71
C GLY A 55 -12.14 4.39 3.84
N ILE A 56 -11.08 5.16 3.63
CA ILE A 56 -9.92 4.73 2.83
C ILE A 56 -9.26 3.51 3.49
N ILE A 57 -8.82 2.55 2.67
CA ILE A 57 -8.06 1.38 3.08
C ILE A 57 -6.67 1.51 2.44
N ASP A 58 -5.62 1.53 3.27
CA ASP A 58 -4.23 1.56 2.81
C ASP A 58 -3.59 0.18 3.03
N ASP A 59 -3.30 -0.52 1.97
CA ASP A 59 -2.80 -1.89 2.02
C ASP A 59 -1.28 -1.98 2.15
N GLN A 60 -0.57 -0.84 2.19
CA GLN A 60 0.88 -0.83 2.33
C GLN A 60 1.37 0.29 3.26
N VAL A 61 1.61 -0.06 4.54
CA VAL A 61 2.18 0.87 5.52
C VAL A 61 3.26 0.21 6.38
N HIS A 62 4.16 1.02 6.95
CA HIS A 62 5.23 0.63 7.87
C HIS A 62 5.14 1.46 9.15
N PHE A 63 4.34 1.03 10.12
CA PHE A 63 4.10 1.77 11.37
C PHE A 63 5.19 1.57 12.43
N ARG A 64 6.24 0.80 12.08
CA ARG A 64 7.51 0.69 12.82
C ARG A 64 7.44 -0.03 14.17
N GLU A 65 6.30 -0.40 14.66
CA GLU A 65 6.14 -1.10 15.94
C GLU A 65 5.83 -2.60 15.71
N PRO A 66 6.51 -3.49 16.45
CA PRO A 66 7.47 -3.27 17.55
C PRO A 66 8.88 -2.87 17.12
N GLY A 67 9.68 -2.41 18.09
CA GLY A 67 11.14 -2.30 18.05
C GLY A 67 11.74 -1.09 17.32
N LEU A 68 11.01 -0.40 16.46
CA LEU A 68 11.47 0.81 15.76
C LEU A 68 10.67 2.05 16.19
N THR A 69 10.20 2.07 17.42
CA THR A 69 9.25 3.05 17.98
C THR A 69 9.82 4.48 18.10
N HIS A 70 11.15 4.64 17.98
CA HIS A 70 11.77 5.97 17.87
C HIS A 70 11.41 6.68 16.55
N LYS A 71 10.96 5.95 15.53
CA LYS A 71 10.49 6.49 14.25
C LYS A 71 8.99 6.76 14.26
N ALA A 72 8.21 5.78 14.75
CA ALA A 72 6.76 5.83 14.81
C ALA A 72 6.20 4.65 15.62
N THR A 73 4.92 4.74 16.01
CA THR A 73 4.19 3.67 16.70
C THR A 73 2.87 3.40 15.99
N ILE A 74 2.25 2.25 16.25
CA ILE A 74 0.91 1.95 15.74
C ILE A 74 -0.10 3.03 16.17
N TYR A 75 0.03 3.56 17.41
CA TYR A 75 -0.82 4.65 17.88
C TYR A 75 -0.61 5.94 17.07
N SER A 76 0.63 6.42 16.93
CA SER A 76 0.91 7.68 16.22
C SER A 76 0.48 7.64 14.77
N GLU A 77 0.77 6.51 14.08
CA GLU A 77 0.48 6.38 12.66
C GLU A 77 -0.98 6.05 12.36
N SER A 78 -1.65 5.29 13.22
CA SER A 78 -3.11 5.12 13.09
C SER A 78 -3.87 6.42 13.36
N LYS A 79 -3.36 7.29 14.24
CA LYS A 79 -3.89 8.65 14.44
C LYS A 79 -3.70 9.51 13.19
N ALA A 80 -2.52 9.48 12.58
CA ALA A 80 -2.23 10.15 11.31
C ALA A 80 -3.12 9.60 10.18
N ALA A 81 -3.30 8.28 10.10
CA ALA A 81 -4.18 7.61 9.16
C ALA A 81 -5.62 8.13 9.25
N VAL A 82 -6.21 8.09 10.44
CA VAL A 82 -7.59 8.57 10.67
C VAL A 82 -7.72 10.07 10.35
N ALA A 83 -6.74 10.88 10.72
CA ALA A 83 -6.72 12.31 10.37
C ALA A 83 -6.69 12.56 8.86
N GLY A 84 -6.11 11.63 8.08
CA GLY A 84 -6.08 11.64 6.60
C GLY A 84 -7.27 10.95 5.92
N GLY A 85 -8.25 10.43 6.70
CA GLY A 85 -9.39 9.68 6.15
C GLY A 85 -9.12 8.20 5.90
N VAL A 86 -7.93 7.68 6.27
CA VAL A 86 -7.59 6.25 6.20
C VAL A 86 -8.11 5.56 7.46
N THR A 87 -9.15 4.76 7.31
CA THR A 87 -9.84 4.09 8.43
C THR A 87 -9.43 2.63 8.61
N SER A 88 -8.69 2.09 7.67
CA SER A 88 -8.16 0.72 7.72
C SER A 88 -6.77 0.68 7.10
N PHE A 89 -5.86 -0.12 7.66
CA PHE A 89 -4.51 -0.28 7.13
C PHE A 89 -4.03 -1.73 7.20
N MET A 90 -3.06 -2.06 6.34
CA MET A 90 -2.33 -3.33 6.35
C MET A 90 -0.84 -3.04 6.54
N GLU A 91 -0.28 -3.52 7.64
CA GLU A 91 1.09 -3.15 8.02
C GLU A 91 2.08 -4.26 7.70
N MET A 92 3.22 -3.85 7.19
CA MET A 92 4.30 -4.70 6.69
C MET A 92 5.12 -5.34 7.81
N PRO A 93 5.79 -6.49 7.56
CA PRO A 93 6.43 -7.31 8.60
C PRO A 93 7.84 -6.86 8.98
N ASN A 94 8.41 -5.82 8.36
CA ASN A 94 9.80 -5.39 8.58
C ASN A 94 9.98 -4.51 9.83
N THR A 95 9.55 -5.04 10.94
CA THR A 95 9.71 -4.52 12.30
C THR A 95 10.96 -5.09 12.99
N SER A 96 11.17 -4.83 14.27
CA SER A 96 12.29 -5.40 15.04
C SER A 96 11.78 -6.02 16.35
N PRO A 97 11.68 -7.36 16.43
CA PRO A 97 12.03 -8.34 15.38
C PRO A 97 11.09 -8.30 14.17
N PRO A 98 11.52 -8.83 13.00
CA PRO A 98 10.64 -9.04 11.85
C PRO A 98 9.52 -10.03 12.17
N THR A 99 8.32 -9.85 11.62
CA THR A 99 7.16 -10.72 11.88
C THR A 99 7.29 -12.06 11.14
N PHE A 100 8.21 -12.91 11.60
CA PHE A 100 8.58 -14.18 10.96
C PHE A 100 7.97 -15.43 11.61
N THR A 101 7.26 -15.26 12.72
CA THR A 101 6.59 -16.36 13.41
C THR A 101 5.14 -16.00 13.71
N GLN A 102 4.30 -17.02 13.90
CA GLN A 102 2.92 -16.80 14.30
C GLN A 102 2.83 -16.07 15.66
N ALA A 103 3.74 -16.33 16.58
CA ALA A 103 3.78 -15.64 17.88
C ALA A 103 4.07 -14.13 17.74
N LEU A 104 5.02 -13.74 16.86
CA LEU A 104 5.30 -12.33 16.58
C LEU A 104 4.15 -11.64 15.85
N LEU A 105 3.43 -12.36 15.00
CA LEU A 105 2.22 -11.85 14.36
C LEU A 105 1.12 -11.58 15.37
N GLU A 106 0.89 -12.49 16.32
CA GLU A 106 -0.09 -12.34 17.42
C GLU A 106 0.29 -11.19 18.37
N GLU A 107 1.58 -11.01 18.65
CA GLU A 107 2.08 -9.88 19.42
C GLU A 107 1.71 -8.54 18.78
N LYS A 108 1.90 -8.39 17.45
CA LYS A 108 1.49 -7.19 16.70
C LYS A 108 -0.02 -6.96 16.80
N TYR A 109 -0.84 -7.99 16.66
CA TYR A 109 -2.28 -7.88 16.85
C TYR A 109 -2.63 -7.44 18.29
N ALA A 110 -1.93 -7.95 19.30
CA ALA A 110 -2.14 -7.56 20.69
C ALA A 110 -1.79 -6.08 20.94
N ILE A 111 -0.69 -5.58 20.37
CA ILE A 111 -0.31 -4.16 20.42
C ILE A 111 -1.39 -3.29 19.76
N ALA A 112 -1.77 -3.63 18.53
CA ALA A 112 -2.75 -2.86 17.78
C ALA A 112 -4.14 -2.84 18.43
N LYS A 113 -4.54 -3.94 19.05
CA LYS A 113 -5.80 -4.03 19.83
C LYS A 113 -5.88 -3.00 20.97
N GLN A 114 -4.74 -2.62 21.53
CA GLN A 114 -4.68 -1.67 22.65
C GLN A 114 -4.47 -0.23 22.16
N THR A 115 -3.84 -0.03 21.02
CA THR A 115 -3.31 1.28 20.64
C THR A 115 -3.87 1.83 19.33
N SER A 116 -4.33 1.00 18.40
CA SER A 116 -4.78 1.48 17.09
C SER A 116 -6.12 2.22 17.16
N LEU A 117 -6.19 3.36 16.46
CA LEU A 117 -7.40 4.14 16.26
C LEU A 117 -8.14 3.76 14.96
N ALA A 118 -7.51 2.99 14.09
CA ALA A 118 -8.06 2.52 12.82
C ALA A 118 -8.18 0.99 12.82
N ASN A 119 -8.94 0.43 11.89
CA ASN A 119 -8.96 -1.02 11.65
C ASN A 119 -7.61 -1.46 11.08
N TYR A 120 -7.19 -2.69 11.37
CA TYR A 120 -5.86 -3.16 11.02
C TYR A 120 -5.83 -4.62 10.61
N SER A 121 -4.85 -4.95 9.78
CA SER A 121 -4.35 -6.30 9.58
C SER A 121 -2.83 -6.23 9.35
N PHE A 122 -2.17 -7.37 9.44
CA PHE A 122 -0.72 -7.47 9.33
C PHE A 122 -0.35 -8.56 8.33
N PHE A 123 0.75 -8.30 7.58
CA PHE A 123 1.33 -9.32 6.73
C PHE A 123 2.25 -10.26 7.52
N MET A 124 2.16 -11.56 7.23
CA MET A 124 3.17 -12.51 7.63
C MET A 124 4.43 -12.30 6.79
N GLY A 125 5.57 -12.13 7.45
CA GLY A 125 6.86 -11.93 6.80
C GLY A 125 7.50 -13.24 6.38
N THR A 126 8.19 -13.20 5.24
CA THR A 126 8.98 -14.31 4.73
C THR A 126 10.47 -14.01 4.87
N GLY A 127 11.22 -14.97 5.40
CA GLY A 127 12.68 -15.04 5.41
C GLY A 127 13.14 -16.33 4.77
N ASN A 128 14.47 -16.55 4.70
CA ASN A 128 15.03 -17.73 4.05
C ASN A 128 14.89 -19.03 4.87
N ASP A 129 14.46 -18.96 6.12
CA ASP A 129 14.46 -20.06 7.09
C ASP A 129 13.13 -20.28 7.84
N ASN A 130 12.06 -19.51 7.49
CA ASN A 130 10.79 -19.56 8.21
C ASN A 130 9.62 -20.16 7.42
N TYR A 131 9.88 -20.95 6.39
CA TYR A 131 8.84 -21.51 5.51
C TYR A 131 7.67 -22.14 6.28
N GLU A 132 7.94 -22.98 7.28
CA GLU A 132 6.91 -23.67 8.05
C GLU A 132 6.02 -22.70 8.83
N GLU A 133 6.58 -21.62 9.36
CA GLU A 133 5.81 -20.55 10.02
C GLU A 133 4.94 -19.77 9.00
N VAL A 134 5.48 -19.50 7.81
CA VAL A 134 4.71 -18.86 6.73
C VAL A 134 3.51 -19.73 6.32
N MET A 135 3.70 -21.05 6.17
CA MET A 135 2.62 -21.94 5.75
C MET A 135 1.51 -22.11 6.80
N LYS A 136 1.81 -21.98 8.10
CA LYS A 136 0.77 -21.93 9.15
C LYS A 136 -0.23 -20.78 8.95
N THR A 137 0.15 -19.72 8.23
CA THR A 137 -0.74 -18.61 7.92
C THR A 137 -1.93 -19.03 7.05
N ASN A 138 -1.82 -20.12 6.30
CA ASN A 138 -2.93 -20.66 5.52
C ASN A 138 -4.15 -21.03 6.38
N GLU A 139 -3.96 -21.33 7.66
CA GLU A 139 -5.05 -21.60 8.60
C GLU A 139 -5.77 -20.32 9.06
N LYS A 140 -5.17 -19.13 8.84
CA LYS A 140 -5.65 -17.82 9.30
C LYS A 140 -6.12 -16.90 8.16
N LYS A 141 -6.63 -17.44 7.06
CA LYS A 141 -7.04 -16.69 5.85
C LYS A 141 -8.02 -15.56 6.07
N ASN A 142 -8.82 -15.62 7.13
CA ASN A 142 -9.82 -14.59 7.44
C ASN A 142 -9.31 -13.53 8.44
N GLU A 143 -8.10 -13.69 8.94
CA GLU A 143 -7.52 -12.85 9.99
C GLU A 143 -6.31 -12.06 9.50
N VAL A 144 -5.51 -12.66 8.62
CA VAL A 144 -4.25 -12.13 8.10
C VAL A 144 -4.43 -11.65 6.66
N CYS A 145 -3.98 -10.42 6.35
CA CYS A 145 -4.18 -9.82 5.03
C CYS A 145 -3.39 -10.51 3.92
N GLY A 146 -2.24 -11.15 4.23
CA GLY A 146 -1.44 -11.84 3.24
C GLY A 146 -0.04 -12.21 3.73
N ILE A 147 0.74 -12.75 2.82
CA ILE A 147 2.14 -13.09 3.01
C ILE A 147 2.97 -12.03 2.29
N LYS A 148 3.97 -11.43 2.97
CA LYS A 148 4.89 -10.46 2.37
C LYS A 148 6.23 -11.08 2.05
N ILE A 149 6.67 -10.89 0.80
CA ILE A 149 8.02 -11.29 0.34
C ILE A 149 8.78 -10.06 -0.14
N PHE A 150 10.00 -9.86 0.34
CA PHE A 150 10.94 -8.89 -0.20
C PHE A 150 11.86 -9.61 -1.19
N MET A 151 11.59 -9.45 -2.50
CA MET A 151 12.42 -9.99 -3.58
C MET A 151 13.49 -8.96 -4.01
N GLY A 152 13.97 -8.17 -3.05
CA GLY A 152 14.95 -7.10 -3.22
C GLY A 152 14.79 -6.03 -2.14
N SER A 153 15.71 -5.07 -2.11
CA SER A 153 15.62 -3.86 -1.27
C SER A 153 15.43 -4.10 0.23
N SER A 154 15.85 -5.23 0.72
CA SER A 154 15.83 -5.54 2.15
C SER A 154 17.20 -5.96 2.66
N THR A 155 17.36 -6.01 3.95
CA THR A 155 18.62 -6.38 4.60
C THR A 155 18.45 -7.64 5.44
N GLY A 156 19.55 -8.38 5.59
CA GLY A 156 19.57 -9.60 6.40
C GLY A 156 18.59 -10.64 5.86
N ASN A 157 17.92 -11.36 6.77
CA ASN A 157 17.04 -12.48 6.45
C ASN A 157 15.69 -12.07 5.81
N LEU A 158 15.38 -10.77 5.72
CA LEU A 158 14.18 -10.29 5.03
C LEU A 158 14.28 -10.37 3.49
N LEU A 159 15.48 -10.37 2.93
CA LEU A 159 15.67 -10.59 1.50
C LEU A 159 15.49 -12.07 1.18
N VAL A 160 14.53 -12.40 0.32
CA VAL A 160 14.28 -13.76 -0.16
C VAL A 160 14.67 -13.86 -1.63
N ASP A 161 15.84 -14.38 -1.89
CA ASP A 161 16.44 -14.55 -3.22
C ASP A 161 16.67 -16.01 -3.63
N ASN A 162 16.37 -16.96 -2.73
CA ASN A 162 16.48 -18.39 -3.01
C ASN A 162 15.32 -18.84 -3.93
N PRO A 163 15.60 -19.25 -5.20
CA PRO A 163 14.55 -19.57 -6.17
C PRO A 163 13.78 -20.86 -5.79
N ILE A 164 14.39 -21.80 -5.09
CA ILE A 164 13.73 -23.04 -4.64
C ILE A 164 12.72 -22.71 -3.55
N LEU A 165 13.09 -21.84 -2.61
CA LEU A 165 12.21 -21.40 -1.54
C LEU A 165 11.04 -20.59 -2.10
N LEU A 166 11.30 -19.63 -3.00
CA LEU A 166 10.26 -18.86 -3.68
C LEU A 166 9.27 -19.77 -4.41
N ASP A 167 9.77 -20.73 -5.20
CA ASP A 167 8.92 -21.69 -5.91
C ASP A 167 8.03 -22.48 -4.93
N LYS A 168 8.61 -22.95 -3.82
CA LYS A 168 7.88 -23.69 -2.77
C LYS A 168 6.81 -22.83 -2.08
N ILE A 169 7.09 -21.57 -1.78
CA ILE A 169 6.12 -20.66 -1.16
C ILE A 169 4.97 -20.36 -2.12
N PHE A 170 5.28 -20.00 -3.38
CA PHE A 170 4.24 -19.73 -4.38
C PHE A 170 3.36 -20.96 -4.65
N ALA A 171 3.93 -22.16 -4.61
CA ALA A 171 3.17 -23.40 -4.81
C ALA A 171 2.19 -23.72 -3.68
N ASN A 172 2.47 -23.29 -2.44
CA ASN A 172 1.73 -23.75 -1.26
C ASN A 172 0.98 -22.63 -0.51
N ALA A 173 1.21 -21.37 -0.85
CA ALA A 173 0.49 -20.25 -0.25
C ALA A 173 -0.97 -20.22 -0.72
N GLU A 174 -1.91 -20.18 0.23
CA GLU A 174 -3.33 -20.06 -0.04
C GLU A 174 -3.83 -18.61 0.14
N LEU A 175 -3.05 -17.76 0.83
CA LEU A 175 -3.29 -16.33 0.94
C LEU A 175 -2.68 -15.59 -0.27
N LEU A 176 -3.08 -14.31 -0.42
CA LEU A 176 -2.42 -13.40 -1.34
C LEU A 176 -0.96 -13.20 -0.92
N ILE A 177 -0.05 -13.30 -1.89
CA ILE A 177 1.36 -12.94 -1.73
C ILE A 177 1.54 -11.49 -2.21
N ALA A 178 2.02 -10.61 -1.34
CA ALA A 178 2.42 -9.25 -1.69
C ALA A 178 3.94 -9.18 -1.82
N THR A 179 4.45 -8.65 -2.94
CA THR A 179 5.89 -8.62 -3.22
C THR A 179 6.42 -7.22 -3.43
N HIS A 180 7.57 -6.92 -2.78
CA HIS A 180 8.47 -5.86 -3.22
C HIS A 180 9.40 -6.44 -4.27
N CYS A 181 9.45 -5.84 -5.46
CA CYS A 181 10.18 -6.37 -6.61
C CYS A 181 11.26 -5.40 -7.10
N GLU A 182 12.50 -5.68 -6.75
CA GLU A 182 13.70 -5.03 -7.31
C GLU A 182 14.85 -6.06 -7.38
N GLU A 183 15.45 -6.22 -8.55
CA GLU A 183 16.55 -7.18 -8.78
C GLU A 183 17.85 -6.68 -8.15
N GLU A 184 18.25 -7.29 -7.04
CA GLU A 184 19.38 -6.85 -6.22
C GLU A 184 20.72 -6.90 -6.96
N SER A 185 20.91 -7.87 -7.87
CA SER A 185 22.12 -8.00 -8.70
C SER A 185 22.30 -6.79 -9.63
N ILE A 186 21.20 -6.26 -10.19
CA ILE A 186 21.22 -5.07 -11.05
C ILE A 186 21.54 -3.83 -10.20
N ILE A 187 20.92 -3.70 -9.03
CA ILE A 187 21.13 -2.59 -8.10
C ILE A 187 22.60 -2.51 -7.67
N LYS A 188 23.18 -3.63 -7.25
CA LYS A 188 24.58 -3.71 -6.84
C LYS A 188 25.52 -3.30 -7.98
N ASN A 189 25.33 -3.87 -9.17
CA ASN A 189 26.15 -3.53 -10.34
C ASN A 189 26.05 -2.04 -10.70
N ASN A 190 24.85 -1.45 -10.65
CA ASN A 190 24.65 -0.03 -10.93
C ASN A 190 25.34 0.85 -9.87
N LEU A 191 25.25 0.48 -8.59
CA LEU A 191 25.91 1.18 -7.50
C LEU A 191 27.45 1.12 -7.66
N GLU A 192 28.02 -0.04 -7.95
CA GLU A 192 29.46 -0.24 -8.16
C GLU A 192 29.97 0.62 -9.32
N LYS A 193 29.24 0.66 -10.46
CA LYS A 193 29.58 1.52 -11.60
C LYS A 193 29.59 3.00 -11.24
N LEU A 194 28.62 3.47 -10.44
CA LEU A 194 28.56 4.87 -10.03
C LEU A 194 29.67 5.22 -9.04
N ILE A 195 29.96 4.38 -8.08
CA ILE A 195 31.08 4.59 -7.12
C ILE A 195 32.42 4.65 -7.84
N ALA A 196 32.60 3.88 -8.92
CA ALA A 196 33.83 3.91 -9.72
C ALA A 196 34.03 5.22 -10.50
N THR A 197 32.95 5.99 -10.73
CA THR A 197 32.98 7.22 -11.57
C THR A 197 32.67 8.50 -10.80
N LYS A 198 32.07 8.40 -9.61
CA LYS A 198 31.69 9.55 -8.78
C LYS A 198 32.31 9.47 -7.38
N THR A 199 32.90 10.57 -6.92
CA THR A 199 33.42 10.67 -5.57
C THR A 199 32.34 10.70 -4.50
N ASN A 200 31.22 11.37 -4.79
CA ASN A 200 30.09 11.50 -3.88
C ASN A 200 28.79 11.14 -4.63
N LEU A 201 27.98 10.30 -4.02
CA LEU A 201 26.66 9.99 -4.51
C LEU A 201 25.64 10.97 -3.92
N GLU A 202 24.67 11.34 -4.74
CA GLU A 202 23.59 12.26 -4.42
C GLU A 202 22.22 11.58 -4.53
N ALA A 203 21.17 12.22 -4.01
CA ALA A 203 19.81 11.68 -4.07
C ALA A 203 19.35 11.42 -5.52
N ALA A 204 19.78 12.22 -6.49
CA ALA A 204 19.48 12.04 -7.90
C ALA A 204 20.03 10.72 -8.49
N ASP A 205 21.09 10.18 -7.93
CA ASP A 205 21.66 8.89 -8.35
C ASP A 205 20.78 7.70 -8.00
N HIS A 206 19.80 7.90 -7.10
CA HIS A 206 18.93 6.84 -6.64
C HIS A 206 18.15 6.19 -7.77
N ALA A 207 17.62 6.98 -8.71
CA ALA A 207 16.89 6.48 -9.87
C ALA A 207 17.77 5.72 -10.88
N VAL A 208 19.09 6.01 -10.89
CA VAL A 208 20.06 5.30 -11.75
C VAL A 208 20.43 3.96 -11.11
N ILE A 209 20.65 3.95 -9.80
CA ILE A 209 21.00 2.74 -9.04
C ILE A 209 19.82 1.76 -9.06
N ARG A 210 18.61 2.25 -8.73
CA ARG A 210 17.35 1.49 -8.71
C ARG A 210 16.54 1.79 -9.95
N ASN A 211 17.07 1.36 -11.09
CA ASN A 211 16.53 1.68 -12.41
C ASN A 211 15.28 0.84 -12.76
N GLU A 212 14.73 1.12 -13.93
CA GLU A 212 13.53 0.44 -14.44
C GLU A 212 13.75 -1.05 -14.69
N GLU A 213 14.97 -1.44 -15.09
CA GLU A 213 15.34 -2.82 -15.35
C GLU A 213 15.29 -3.66 -14.07
N ALA A 214 15.78 -3.12 -12.95
CA ALA A 214 15.74 -3.81 -11.67
C ALA A 214 14.30 -4.11 -11.21
N CYS A 215 13.37 -3.17 -11.40
CA CYS A 215 11.95 -3.37 -11.09
C CYS A 215 11.32 -4.41 -12.04
N PHE A 216 11.51 -4.23 -13.35
CA PHE A 216 10.89 -5.09 -14.36
C PHE A 216 11.31 -6.56 -14.24
N GLU A 217 12.62 -6.83 -14.14
CA GLU A 217 13.14 -8.20 -14.06
C GLU A 217 12.61 -8.95 -12.84
N CYS A 218 12.55 -8.28 -11.70
CA CYS A 218 12.03 -8.90 -10.48
C CYS A 218 10.51 -9.10 -10.54
N SER A 219 9.74 -8.09 -10.98
CA SER A 219 8.29 -8.19 -11.17
C SER A 219 7.92 -9.30 -12.16
N PHE A 220 8.68 -9.43 -13.26
CA PHE A 220 8.48 -10.50 -14.24
C PHE A 220 8.69 -11.88 -13.64
N LYS A 221 9.77 -12.08 -12.85
CA LYS A 221 10.03 -13.35 -12.14
C LYS A 221 8.89 -13.72 -11.18
N ALA A 222 8.40 -12.75 -10.39
CA ALA A 222 7.28 -12.97 -9.46
C ALA A 222 6.00 -13.38 -10.20
N ILE A 223 5.70 -12.71 -11.31
CA ILE A 223 4.53 -13.02 -12.16
C ILE A 223 4.65 -14.41 -12.80
N GLN A 224 5.84 -14.80 -13.26
CA GLN A 224 6.05 -16.16 -13.78
C GLN A 224 5.77 -17.24 -12.72
N LEU A 225 6.23 -17.03 -11.48
CA LEU A 225 5.94 -17.94 -10.36
C LEU A 225 4.43 -17.99 -10.06
N ALA A 226 3.76 -16.84 -10.05
CA ALA A 226 2.31 -16.77 -9.82
C ALA A 226 1.52 -17.50 -10.92
N HIS A 227 1.91 -17.36 -12.19
CA HIS A 227 1.29 -18.11 -13.30
C HIS A 227 1.54 -19.61 -13.18
N LYS A 228 2.79 -20.03 -12.86
CA LYS A 228 3.17 -21.42 -12.72
C LYS A 228 2.32 -22.16 -11.68
N HIS A 229 2.04 -21.50 -10.57
CA HIS A 229 1.36 -22.10 -9.41
C HIS A 229 -0.08 -21.64 -9.23
N ASN A 230 -0.60 -20.78 -10.13
CA ASN A 230 -1.91 -20.14 -10.00
C ASN A 230 -2.09 -19.42 -8.67
N THR A 231 -1.03 -18.79 -8.16
CA THR A 231 -1.01 -18.08 -6.87
C THR A 231 -1.66 -16.71 -6.99
N ARG A 232 -2.33 -16.23 -5.95
CA ARG A 232 -2.77 -14.83 -5.86
C ARG A 232 -1.56 -13.96 -5.54
N LEU A 233 -1.21 -13.07 -6.46
CA LEU A 233 -0.06 -12.18 -6.36
C LEU A 233 -0.49 -10.72 -6.41
N HIS A 234 0.05 -9.90 -5.54
CA HIS A 234 -0.04 -8.44 -5.58
C HIS A 234 1.36 -7.84 -5.65
N ILE A 235 1.65 -7.14 -6.75
CA ILE A 235 2.92 -6.43 -6.92
C ILE A 235 2.76 -5.03 -6.33
N LEU A 236 3.54 -4.74 -5.31
CA LEU A 236 3.49 -3.47 -4.58
C LEU A 236 4.17 -2.35 -5.37
N HIS A 237 3.75 -1.09 -5.14
CA HIS A 237 4.41 0.16 -5.55
C HIS A 237 5.04 0.15 -6.96
N ILE A 238 4.27 -0.21 -7.99
CA ILE A 238 4.73 -0.11 -9.39
C ILE A 238 5.21 1.32 -9.66
N SER A 239 6.41 1.43 -10.23
CA SER A 239 7.10 2.71 -10.37
C SER A 239 7.62 2.99 -11.79
N THR A 240 7.43 2.06 -12.74
CA THR A 240 7.99 2.19 -14.08
C THR A 240 6.98 1.92 -15.20
N GLN A 241 7.15 2.63 -16.32
CA GLN A 241 6.42 2.35 -17.56
C GLN A 241 6.69 0.92 -18.07
N LYS A 242 7.92 0.44 -17.86
CA LYS A 242 8.35 -0.88 -18.34
C LYS A 242 7.56 -2.00 -17.66
N GLU A 243 7.28 -1.90 -16.38
CA GLU A 243 6.48 -2.89 -15.64
C GLU A 243 5.01 -2.96 -16.12
N LEU A 244 4.44 -1.86 -16.63
CA LEU A 244 3.03 -1.80 -17.02
C LEU A 244 2.62 -2.74 -18.15
N GLN A 245 3.56 -3.26 -18.92
CA GLN A 245 3.30 -4.30 -19.92
C GLN A 245 3.03 -5.68 -19.30
N LEU A 246 3.33 -5.87 -18.03
CA LEU A 246 3.09 -7.11 -17.29
C LEU A 246 1.65 -7.23 -16.79
N PHE A 247 0.88 -6.14 -16.82
CA PHE A 247 -0.47 -6.07 -16.26
C PHE A 247 -1.52 -5.80 -17.34
N GLY A 248 -2.70 -6.40 -17.15
CA GLY A 248 -3.85 -6.24 -18.05
C GLY A 248 -5.10 -5.71 -17.32
N ASN A 249 -6.07 -5.25 -18.12
CA ASN A 249 -7.36 -4.74 -17.64
C ASN A 249 -8.59 -5.45 -18.27
N ILE A 250 -8.36 -6.59 -18.92
CA ILE A 250 -9.42 -7.35 -19.61
C ILE A 250 -10.25 -8.13 -18.59
N VAL A 251 -9.60 -8.70 -17.58
CA VAL A 251 -10.25 -9.49 -16.53
C VAL A 251 -10.74 -8.55 -15.42
N PRO A 252 -12.01 -8.65 -14.98
CA PRO A 252 -12.51 -7.89 -13.83
C PRO A 252 -11.63 -8.11 -12.57
N LEU A 253 -11.48 -7.10 -11.73
CA LEU A 253 -10.59 -7.16 -10.56
C LEU A 253 -10.85 -8.39 -9.66
N LYS A 254 -12.11 -8.70 -9.40
CA LYS A 254 -12.51 -9.88 -8.57
C LYS A 254 -12.06 -11.22 -9.12
N GLU A 255 -11.75 -11.28 -10.41
CA GLU A 255 -11.29 -12.49 -11.10
C GLU A 255 -9.76 -12.47 -11.33
N LYS A 256 -9.10 -11.30 -11.15
CA LYS A 256 -7.65 -11.20 -11.29
C LYS A 256 -6.93 -12.04 -10.23
N ARG A 257 -5.98 -12.84 -10.69
CA ARG A 257 -5.05 -13.55 -9.81
C ARG A 257 -3.79 -12.73 -9.54
N ILE A 258 -3.44 -11.83 -10.46
CA ILE A 258 -2.29 -10.94 -10.36
C ILE A 258 -2.82 -9.51 -10.41
N THR A 259 -2.55 -8.76 -9.36
CA THR A 259 -2.94 -7.37 -9.16
C THR A 259 -1.72 -6.49 -8.89
N ALA A 260 -1.85 -5.20 -9.05
CA ALA A 260 -0.77 -4.25 -8.84
C ALA A 260 -1.26 -2.94 -8.25
N GLU A 261 -0.43 -2.31 -7.45
CA GLU A 261 -0.68 -0.99 -6.89
C GLU A 261 0.30 0.07 -7.39
N VAL A 262 -0.07 1.32 -7.23
CA VAL A 262 0.81 2.47 -7.37
C VAL A 262 0.72 3.33 -6.13
N CYS A 263 1.88 3.79 -5.63
CA CYS A 263 1.88 4.69 -4.48
C CYS A 263 1.74 6.16 -4.91
N VAL A 264 1.07 6.94 -4.06
CA VAL A 264 0.78 8.37 -4.30
C VAL A 264 2.02 9.19 -4.64
N HIS A 265 3.19 8.87 -4.08
CA HIS A 265 4.44 9.58 -4.35
C HIS A 265 5.00 9.29 -5.76
N HIS A 266 4.79 8.10 -6.31
CA HIS A 266 5.14 7.78 -7.70
C HIS A 266 4.21 8.48 -8.72
N LEU A 267 2.96 8.79 -8.32
CA LEU A 267 2.03 9.61 -9.10
C LEU A 267 2.32 11.13 -8.98
N HIS A 268 3.09 11.54 -7.97
CA HIS A 268 3.34 12.95 -7.68
C HIS A 268 4.73 13.43 -8.11
N PHE A 269 5.78 12.81 -7.60
CA PHE A 269 7.16 13.21 -7.84
C PHE A 269 7.74 12.65 -9.14
N THR A 270 8.82 13.28 -9.58
CA THR A 270 9.70 12.84 -10.68
C THR A 270 11.15 12.86 -10.21
N ALA A 271 12.05 12.24 -10.93
CA ALA A 271 13.49 12.27 -10.60
C ALA A 271 14.08 13.70 -10.56
N ASN A 272 13.46 14.67 -11.24
CA ASN A 272 13.89 16.07 -11.17
C ASN A 272 13.71 16.69 -9.78
N ASP A 273 12.75 16.19 -9.00
CA ASP A 273 12.46 16.69 -7.66
C ASP A 273 13.55 16.34 -6.65
N TYR A 274 14.44 15.37 -6.95
CA TYR A 274 15.62 15.09 -6.12
C TYR A 274 16.55 16.31 -6.00
N ALA A 275 16.62 17.17 -7.01
CA ALA A 275 17.44 18.37 -6.97
C ALA A 275 17.02 19.36 -5.88
N ILE A 276 15.72 19.38 -5.54
CA ILE A 276 15.13 20.29 -4.54
C ILE A 276 14.93 19.58 -3.20
N LEU A 277 14.40 18.36 -3.22
CA LEU A 277 13.97 17.65 -2.03
C LEU A 277 15.03 16.68 -1.48
N GLY A 278 16.02 16.32 -2.29
CA GLY A 278 17.13 15.45 -1.89
C GLY A 278 16.65 14.12 -1.33
N ASN A 279 17.27 13.70 -0.24
CA ASN A 279 16.93 12.44 0.43
C ASN A 279 15.52 12.42 1.06
N LYS A 280 14.84 13.55 1.18
CA LYS A 280 13.48 13.60 1.73
C LYS A 280 12.50 12.73 0.93
N ILE A 281 12.71 12.65 -0.41
CA ILE A 281 11.90 11.80 -1.30
C ILE A 281 12.58 10.49 -1.69
N LYS A 282 13.68 10.12 -1.05
CA LYS A 282 14.31 8.81 -1.25
C LYS A 282 13.39 7.71 -0.73
N CYS A 283 12.97 6.79 -1.62
CA CYS A 283 12.13 5.63 -1.36
C CYS A 283 12.54 4.46 -2.25
N ASN A 284 12.09 3.27 -1.94
CA ASN A 284 12.32 2.06 -2.72
C ASN A 284 10.97 1.44 -3.12
N PRO A 285 10.67 1.31 -4.42
CA PRO A 285 11.47 1.71 -5.59
C PRO A 285 11.69 3.22 -5.72
N ALA A 286 12.79 3.62 -6.37
CA ALA A 286 13.12 5.03 -6.55
C ALA A 286 12.05 5.80 -7.34
N ILE A 287 11.91 7.11 -7.05
CA ILE A 287 11.19 8.04 -7.95
C ILE A 287 11.98 8.14 -9.25
N LYS A 288 11.33 7.97 -10.38
CA LYS A 288 11.96 7.86 -11.71
C LYS A 288 11.65 9.04 -12.62
N ALA A 289 12.13 9.00 -13.87
CA ALA A 289 11.93 10.06 -14.86
C ALA A 289 10.45 10.34 -15.11
N ALA A 290 10.12 11.57 -15.55
CA ALA A 290 8.75 12.08 -15.66
C ALA A 290 7.82 11.23 -16.56
N TYR A 291 8.35 10.60 -17.61
CA TYR A 291 7.55 9.74 -18.47
C TYR A 291 6.98 8.51 -17.74
N ASN A 292 7.67 8.01 -16.73
CA ASN A 292 7.14 6.94 -15.88
C ASN A 292 5.90 7.39 -15.10
N LYS A 293 5.95 8.58 -14.49
CA LYS A 293 4.81 9.15 -13.78
C LYS A 293 3.59 9.27 -14.69
N GLU A 294 3.77 9.78 -15.91
CA GLU A 294 2.66 9.92 -16.85
C GLU A 294 2.11 8.55 -17.28
N ALA A 295 2.98 7.58 -17.54
CA ALA A 295 2.56 6.22 -17.86
C ALA A 295 1.80 5.55 -16.71
N LEU A 296 2.22 5.76 -15.45
CA LEU A 296 1.53 5.26 -14.25
C LEU A 296 0.13 5.86 -14.13
N TRP A 297 -0.04 7.18 -14.38
CA TRP A 297 -1.36 7.80 -14.42
C TRP A 297 -2.27 7.18 -15.47
N GLN A 298 -1.78 6.99 -16.70
CA GLN A 298 -2.55 6.36 -17.77
C GLN A 298 -2.94 4.92 -17.41
N ALA A 299 -2.03 4.16 -16.81
CA ALA A 299 -2.28 2.80 -16.38
C ALA A 299 -3.32 2.71 -15.25
N LEU A 300 -3.29 3.64 -14.30
CA LEU A 300 -4.27 3.75 -13.22
C LEU A 300 -5.67 4.06 -13.76
N LEU A 301 -5.79 5.07 -14.63
CA LEU A 301 -7.06 5.49 -15.21
C LEU A 301 -7.67 4.43 -16.14
N ASN A 302 -6.84 3.59 -16.75
CA ASN A 302 -7.24 2.48 -17.63
C ASN A 302 -7.33 1.13 -16.92
N ASP A 303 -7.37 1.07 -15.59
CA ASP A 303 -7.55 -0.13 -14.77
C ASP A 303 -6.47 -1.23 -14.95
N LYS A 304 -5.28 -0.86 -15.45
CA LYS A 304 -4.11 -1.75 -15.40
C LYS A 304 -3.50 -1.82 -14.02
N LEU A 305 -3.48 -0.68 -13.30
CA LEU A 305 -3.15 -0.60 -11.89
C LEU A 305 -4.44 -0.59 -11.07
N ASP A 306 -4.51 -1.45 -10.09
CA ASP A 306 -5.74 -1.79 -9.39
C ASP A 306 -6.00 -0.93 -8.17
N ILE A 307 -4.94 -0.53 -7.45
CA ILE A 307 -4.99 0.11 -6.13
C ILE A 307 -4.09 1.35 -6.10
N ILE A 308 -4.47 2.34 -5.30
CA ILE A 308 -3.62 3.45 -4.86
C ILE A 308 -3.29 3.23 -3.38
N ALA A 309 -2.00 3.08 -3.09
CA ALA A 309 -1.45 2.90 -1.74
C ALA A 309 -0.50 4.03 -1.35
N THR A 310 0.12 3.94 -0.16
CA THR A 310 1.06 4.96 0.29
C THR A 310 2.50 4.49 0.38
N ASP A 311 2.75 3.25 0.70
CA ASP A 311 4.06 2.79 1.20
C ASP A 311 4.56 3.72 2.34
N HIS A 312 3.62 4.08 3.23
CA HIS A 312 3.93 4.96 4.36
C HIS A 312 5.06 4.37 5.20
N ALA A 313 6.22 5.03 5.16
CA ALA A 313 7.43 4.53 5.79
C ALA A 313 8.18 5.67 6.48
N PRO A 314 7.74 6.08 7.68
CA PRO A 314 8.29 7.21 8.41
C PRO A 314 9.71 6.95 8.91
N HIS A 315 10.52 8.02 8.90
CA HIS A 315 11.87 8.10 9.44
C HIS A 315 12.06 9.44 10.12
N THR A 316 12.96 9.49 11.10
CA THR A 316 13.29 10.78 11.73
C THR A 316 13.99 11.72 10.76
N ILE A 317 13.97 13.02 11.05
CA ILE A 317 14.66 14.02 10.20
C ILE A 317 16.16 13.74 10.15
N GLU A 318 16.74 13.30 11.27
CA GLU A 318 18.16 12.93 11.36
C GLU A 318 18.51 11.77 10.43
N GLU A 319 17.64 10.74 10.37
CA GLU A 319 17.81 9.59 9.47
C GLU A 319 17.66 9.96 7.99
N LYS A 320 16.92 11.01 7.67
CA LYS A 320 16.76 11.52 6.30
C LYS A 320 17.87 12.50 5.88
N ASN A 321 18.49 13.22 6.83
CA ASN A 321 19.48 14.28 6.56
C ASN A 321 20.92 13.77 6.38
N GLY A 322 21.17 12.47 6.39
CA GLY A 322 22.50 11.89 6.17
C GLY A 322 23.00 12.02 4.73
N THR A 323 24.24 11.57 4.49
CA THR A 323 24.72 11.36 3.11
C THR A 323 23.82 10.37 2.39
N TYR A 324 23.81 10.39 1.05
CA TYR A 324 22.94 9.50 0.26
C TYR A 324 22.98 8.03 0.72
N LEU A 325 24.16 7.47 0.97
CA LEU A 325 24.30 6.07 1.40
C LEU A 325 23.74 5.81 2.80
N LYS A 326 23.75 6.82 3.69
CA LYS A 326 23.25 6.68 5.08
C LYS A 326 21.78 7.05 5.23
N ALA A 327 21.27 7.91 4.36
CA ALA A 327 19.87 8.36 4.43
C ALA A 327 18.92 7.19 4.16
N HIS A 328 17.98 6.98 5.07
CA HIS A 328 16.97 5.93 4.94
C HIS A 328 15.97 6.22 3.81
N ALA A 329 15.48 5.16 3.16
CA ALA A 329 14.43 5.22 2.15
C ALA A 329 13.05 5.06 2.82
N GLY A 330 12.10 5.93 2.46
CA GLY A 330 10.73 5.94 2.96
C GLY A 330 10.18 7.36 3.13
N LEU A 331 8.86 7.53 2.94
CA LEU A 331 8.13 8.78 3.09
C LEU A 331 6.93 8.61 4.04
N PRO A 332 6.61 9.61 4.88
CA PRO A 332 5.43 9.60 5.75
C PRO A 332 4.18 10.12 4.99
N LEU A 333 3.36 9.24 4.42
CA LEU A 333 2.33 9.61 3.45
C LEU A 333 0.89 9.27 3.85
N VAL A 334 0.64 8.42 4.85
CA VAL A 334 -0.71 7.92 5.18
C VAL A 334 -1.72 9.04 5.44
N GLN A 335 -1.31 10.12 6.11
CA GLN A 335 -2.16 11.27 6.38
C GLN A 335 -2.48 12.10 5.13
N HIS A 336 -1.63 12.04 4.11
CA HIS A 336 -1.67 12.97 2.98
C HIS A 336 -2.23 12.37 1.70
N SER A 337 -2.42 11.06 1.64
CA SER A 337 -2.79 10.32 0.43
C SER A 337 -4.11 10.76 -0.17
N LEU A 338 -5.19 10.78 0.62
CA LEU A 338 -6.49 11.23 0.15
C LEU A 338 -6.47 12.70 -0.27
N MET A 339 -5.84 13.58 0.54
CA MET A 339 -5.75 15.00 0.22
C MET A 339 -5.02 15.26 -1.09
N LEU A 340 -3.95 14.52 -1.37
CA LEU A 340 -3.24 14.59 -2.65
C LEU A 340 -4.13 14.12 -3.81
N MET A 341 -4.88 13.05 -3.64
CA MET A 341 -5.79 12.57 -4.67
C MET A 341 -6.96 13.53 -4.91
N LEU A 342 -7.51 14.15 -3.86
CA LEU A 342 -8.53 15.21 -3.99
C LEU A 342 -7.98 16.45 -4.70
N HIS A 343 -6.72 16.82 -4.50
CA HIS A 343 -6.06 17.85 -5.28
C HIS A 343 -6.06 17.51 -6.78
N TYR A 344 -5.78 16.27 -7.16
CA TYR A 344 -5.85 15.84 -8.56
C TYR A 344 -7.28 15.75 -9.09
N VAL A 345 -8.27 15.48 -8.24
CA VAL A 345 -9.70 15.61 -8.62
C VAL A 345 -10.02 17.07 -8.98
N GLN A 346 -9.59 18.05 -8.18
CA GLN A 346 -9.78 19.46 -8.48
C GLN A 346 -9.10 19.91 -9.78
N GLN A 347 -7.99 19.29 -10.14
CA GLN A 347 -7.30 19.52 -11.42
C GLN A 347 -7.96 18.80 -12.61
N GLY A 348 -8.99 18.00 -12.39
CA GLY A 348 -9.66 17.20 -13.45
C GLY A 348 -8.82 16.02 -13.96
N LYS A 349 -7.77 15.61 -13.24
CA LYS A 349 -6.89 14.51 -13.65
C LYS A 349 -7.48 13.13 -13.33
N ILE A 350 -8.30 13.03 -12.29
CA ILE A 350 -9.02 11.82 -11.87
C ILE A 350 -10.38 12.23 -11.33
N THR A 351 -11.39 11.38 -11.44
CA THR A 351 -12.71 11.64 -10.83
C THR A 351 -12.75 11.19 -9.37
N LEU A 352 -13.65 11.75 -8.58
CA LEU A 352 -13.83 11.36 -7.18
C LEU A 352 -14.26 9.91 -7.05
N GLU A 353 -15.13 9.44 -7.94
CA GLU A 353 -15.57 8.05 -8.02
C GLU A 353 -14.40 7.10 -8.27
N LYS A 354 -13.45 7.47 -9.16
CA LYS A 354 -12.26 6.67 -9.45
C LYS A 354 -11.29 6.67 -8.24
N VAL A 355 -11.17 7.76 -7.50
CA VAL A 355 -10.41 7.77 -6.23
C VAL A 355 -11.00 6.80 -5.23
N VAL A 356 -12.33 6.83 -5.02
CA VAL A 356 -13.04 5.90 -4.14
C VAL A 356 -12.89 4.45 -4.62
N GLU A 357 -13.00 4.21 -5.92
CA GLU A 357 -12.75 2.89 -6.49
C GLU A 357 -11.35 2.38 -6.11
N LYS A 358 -10.30 3.18 -6.36
CA LYS A 358 -8.90 2.74 -6.21
C LYS A 358 -8.40 2.70 -4.77
N MET A 359 -8.96 3.50 -3.88
CA MET A 359 -8.53 3.58 -2.47
C MET A 359 -9.49 2.87 -1.49
N CYS A 360 -10.66 2.40 -1.96
CA CYS A 360 -11.64 1.74 -1.09
C CYS A 360 -12.11 0.41 -1.68
N HIS A 361 -12.86 0.45 -2.80
CA HIS A 361 -13.49 -0.74 -3.38
C HIS A 361 -12.46 -1.76 -3.85
N SER A 362 -11.49 -1.32 -4.65
CA SER A 362 -10.47 -2.20 -5.22
C SER A 362 -9.62 -2.86 -4.14
N VAL A 363 -9.29 -2.14 -3.07
CA VAL A 363 -8.55 -2.72 -1.94
C VAL A 363 -9.40 -3.79 -1.25
N ALA A 364 -10.67 -3.49 -0.97
CA ALA A 364 -11.57 -4.44 -0.33
C ALA A 364 -11.76 -5.71 -1.19
N ASP A 365 -11.91 -5.56 -2.50
CA ASP A 365 -12.08 -6.69 -3.43
C ASP A 365 -10.78 -7.50 -3.58
N CYS A 366 -9.63 -6.82 -3.72
CA CYS A 366 -8.32 -7.46 -3.87
C CYS A 366 -7.96 -8.30 -2.64
N PHE A 367 -8.19 -7.78 -1.45
CA PHE A 367 -7.87 -8.47 -0.19
C PHE A 367 -9.07 -9.23 0.40
N THR A 368 -10.20 -9.29 -0.29
CA THR A 368 -11.42 -9.99 0.16
C THR A 368 -11.92 -9.51 1.53
N ILE A 369 -11.83 -8.20 1.78
CA ILE A 369 -12.23 -7.59 3.06
C ILE A 369 -13.76 -7.52 3.12
N LYS A 370 -14.33 -8.01 4.22
CA LYS A 370 -15.78 -7.98 4.44
C LYS A 370 -16.20 -6.73 5.20
N ASN A 371 -17.37 -6.20 4.87
CA ASN A 371 -18.03 -5.10 5.59
C ASN A 371 -17.21 -3.79 5.65
N ARG A 372 -16.36 -3.53 4.66
CA ARG A 372 -15.56 -2.32 4.50
C ARG A 372 -15.32 -2.02 3.02
N GLY A 373 -14.91 -0.77 2.74
CA GLY A 373 -14.60 -0.33 1.39
C GLY A 373 -15.81 0.11 0.56
N TYR A 374 -17.03 -0.01 1.10
CA TYR A 374 -18.31 0.35 0.46
C TYR A 374 -19.23 1.06 1.45
N ILE A 375 -20.20 1.81 0.91
CA ILE A 375 -21.31 2.42 1.64
C ILE A 375 -22.60 1.65 1.34
#